data_28a033eb2ff96fb3f9b624d0c44f99bf
#
_entry.id   28a033eb2ff96fb3f9b624d0c44f99bf
#
_cell.length_a   1.000
_cell.length_b   1.000
_cell.length_c   1.000
_cell.angle_alpha   90.00
_cell.angle_beta   90.00
_cell.angle_gamma   90.00
#
_symmetry.space_group_name_H-M   'P 1'
#
loop_
_entity.id
_entity.type
_entity.pdbx_description
1 polymer ?
#
loop_
_entity_poly.entity_id
_entity_poly.type
_entity_poly.pdbx_seq_one_letter_code
_entity_poly.pdbx_strand_id
1 'polypeptide(L)'
;MKRQDFYYELPEELIAQDPLEDRSSSRLLVLDKETGAFSHHVFKEITEYLHEGDCLVINDTKVIPARLIGSKVETNAKNRSIIIEEKRK
;
A
#
# COMPACT_ATOMS: atom_id res chain seq x y z
N MET A 1 17.37 -9.68 -8.83
CA MET A 1 16.97 -8.28 -9.04
C MET A 1 17.49 -7.41 -7.92
N LYS A 2 18.08 -6.28 -8.29
CA LYS A 2 18.59 -5.30 -7.32
C LYS A 2 17.51 -4.26 -7.06
N ARG A 3 17.55 -3.62 -5.90
CA ARG A 3 16.64 -2.52 -5.56
C ARG A 3 16.69 -1.39 -6.58
N GLN A 4 17.87 -1.13 -7.14
CA GLN A 4 18.07 -0.08 -8.15
C GLN A 4 17.31 -0.33 -9.45
N ASP A 5 17.01 -1.59 -9.77
CA ASP A 5 16.29 -1.95 -10.99
C ASP A 5 14.82 -1.46 -10.96
N PHE A 6 14.33 -1.12 -9.78
CA PHE A 6 12.97 -0.61 -9.59
C PHE A 6 12.93 0.91 -9.39
N TYR A 7 14.08 1.57 -9.52
CA TYR A 7 14.14 3.00 -9.32
C TYR A 7 13.50 3.75 -10.49
N TYR A 8 12.72 4.76 -10.16
CA TYR A 8 12.18 5.71 -11.13
C TYR A 8 11.95 7.05 -10.42
N GLU A 9 11.91 8.13 -11.20
CA GLU A 9 11.59 9.43 -10.64
C GLU A 9 10.09 9.53 -10.37
N LEU A 10 9.74 9.71 -9.12
CA LEU A 10 8.37 9.88 -8.69
C LEU A 10 8.17 11.32 -8.23
N PRO A 11 7.44 12.15 -8.99
CA PRO A 11 7.08 13.48 -8.52
C PRO A 11 6.26 13.41 -7.24
N GLU A 12 6.60 14.26 -6.27
CA GLU A 12 5.96 14.23 -4.95
C GLU A 12 4.46 14.51 -5.03
N GLU A 13 4.03 15.34 -5.95
CA GLU A 13 2.62 15.65 -6.17
C GLU A 13 1.78 14.46 -6.62
N LEU A 14 2.41 13.39 -7.12
CA LEU A 14 1.70 12.18 -7.52
C LEU A 14 1.45 11.21 -6.35
N ILE A 15 2.02 11.51 -5.19
CA ILE A 15 1.80 10.71 -4.00
C ILE A 15 0.53 11.20 -3.31
N ALA A 16 -0.48 10.34 -3.27
CA ALA A 16 -1.75 10.68 -2.65
C ALA A 16 -1.58 10.90 -1.14
N GLN A 17 -2.19 11.96 -0.62
CA GLN A 17 -2.15 12.29 0.81
C GLN A 17 -3.43 11.87 1.52
N ASP A 18 -4.54 11.86 0.80
CA ASP A 18 -5.85 11.54 1.36
C ASP A 18 -6.51 10.41 0.58
N PRO A 19 -7.16 9.47 1.26
CA PRO A 19 -7.94 8.45 0.58
C PRO A 19 -9.22 9.03 0.02
N LEU A 20 -9.77 8.37 -1.01
CA LEU A 20 -11.08 8.72 -1.51
C LEU A 20 -12.15 8.32 -0.49
N GLU A 21 -13.23 9.11 -0.41
CA GLU A 21 -14.37 8.78 0.44
C GLU A 21 -14.98 7.44 0.04
N ASP A 22 -15.22 7.25 -1.26
CA ASP A 22 -15.60 5.97 -1.83
C ASP A 22 -14.36 5.24 -2.35
N ARG A 23 -13.88 4.27 -1.60
CA ARG A 23 -12.69 3.50 -1.94
C ARG A 23 -12.82 2.72 -3.24
N SER A 24 -14.02 2.28 -3.57
CA SER A 24 -14.28 1.55 -4.80
C SER A 24 -14.19 2.43 -6.05
N SER A 25 -14.15 3.74 -5.88
CA SER A 25 -13.97 4.70 -6.97
C SER A 25 -12.50 4.94 -7.33
N SER A 26 -11.55 4.30 -6.66
CA SER A 26 -10.13 4.43 -6.98
C SER A 26 -9.83 3.92 -8.39
N ARG A 27 -8.76 4.42 -8.96
CA ARG A 27 -8.33 3.99 -10.30
C ARG A 27 -7.77 2.57 -10.27
N LEU A 28 -8.04 1.84 -11.31
CA LEU A 28 -7.55 0.49 -11.53
C LEU A 28 -6.75 0.46 -12.83
N LEU A 29 -5.52 -0.02 -12.76
CA LEU A 29 -4.71 -0.30 -13.94
C LEU A 29 -4.76 -1.80 -14.22
N VAL A 30 -5.22 -2.17 -15.40
CA VAL A 30 -5.25 -3.55 -15.85
C VAL A 30 -4.09 -3.77 -16.81
N LEU A 31 -3.22 -4.69 -16.47
CA LEU A 31 -2.03 -5.01 -17.26
C LEU A 31 -2.11 -6.46 -17.75
N ASP A 32 -2.00 -6.64 -19.06
CA ASP A 32 -1.86 -7.98 -19.64
C ASP A 32 -0.41 -8.41 -19.54
N LYS A 33 -0.16 -9.46 -18.80
CA LYS A 33 1.20 -9.96 -18.56
C LYS A 33 1.87 -10.57 -19.80
N GLU A 34 1.10 -10.98 -20.76
CA GLU A 34 1.63 -11.62 -21.98
C GLU A 34 1.97 -10.58 -23.05
N THR A 35 1.09 -9.63 -23.28
CA THR A 35 1.26 -8.62 -24.32
C THR A 35 1.87 -7.32 -23.83
N GLY A 36 1.80 -7.06 -22.52
CA GLY A 36 2.20 -5.80 -21.93
C GLY A 36 1.19 -4.68 -22.16
N ALA A 37 0.07 -4.96 -22.78
CA ALA A 37 -0.98 -3.98 -22.98
C ALA A 37 -1.63 -3.61 -21.64
N PHE A 38 -1.98 -2.34 -21.49
CA PHE A 38 -2.62 -1.86 -20.26
C PHE A 38 -3.83 -1.00 -20.57
N SER A 39 -4.75 -0.94 -19.63
CA SER A 39 -5.94 -0.11 -19.72
C SER A 39 -6.29 0.46 -18.35
N HIS A 40 -6.97 1.60 -18.35
CA HIS A 40 -7.37 2.29 -17.13
C HIS A 40 -8.86 2.11 -16.88
N HIS A 41 -9.18 1.74 -15.65
CA HIS A 41 -10.54 1.48 -15.21
C HIS A 41 -10.76 2.05 -13.81
N VAL A 42 -11.95 1.83 -13.27
CA VAL A 42 -12.28 2.14 -11.88
C VAL A 42 -12.29 0.84 -11.08
N PHE A 43 -11.84 0.86 -9.85
CA PHE A 43 -11.66 -0.36 -9.05
C PHE A 43 -12.92 -1.20 -8.94
N LYS A 44 -14.10 -0.60 -8.86
CA LYS A 44 -15.36 -1.36 -8.79
C LYS A 44 -15.61 -2.25 -10.02
N GLU A 45 -14.93 -2.00 -11.13
CA GLU A 45 -14.99 -2.83 -12.34
C GLU A 45 -14.18 -4.12 -12.21
N ILE A 46 -13.44 -4.32 -11.11
CA ILE A 46 -12.62 -5.52 -10.91
C ILE A 46 -13.44 -6.81 -10.98
N THR A 47 -14.73 -6.74 -10.66
CA THR A 47 -15.63 -7.88 -10.73
C THR A 47 -15.78 -8.44 -12.13
N GLU A 48 -15.57 -7.63 -13.16
CA GLU A 48 -15.61 -8.07 -14.56
C GLU A 48 -14.44 -8.97 -14.93
N TYR A 49 -13.34 -8.90 -14.17
CA TYR A 49 -12.13 -9.69 -14.40
C TYR A 49 -12.09 -10.97 -13.58
N LEU A 50 -13.05 -11.18 -12.70
CA LEU A 50 -13.15 -12.34 -11.85
C LEU A 50 -14.20 -13.30 -12.44
N HIS A 51 -13.85 -14.58 -12.48
CA HIS A 51 -14.70 -15.63 -13.02
C HIS A 51 -15.02 -16.65 -11.95
N GLU A 52 -16.05 -17.43 -12.19
CA GLU A 52 -16.41 -18.56 -11.32
C GLU A 52 -15.22 -19.51 -11.19
N GLY A 53 -14.90 -19.88 -9.97
CA GLY A 53 -13.74 -20.71 -9.67
C GLY A 53 -12.46 -19.96 -9.34
N ASP A 54 -12.43 -18.64 -9.58
CA ASP A 54 -11.29 -17.83 -9.19
C ASP A 54 -11.21 -17.70 -7.66
N CYS A 55 -10.01 -17.57 -7.14
CA CYS A 55 -9.77 -17.32 -5.73
C CYS A 55 -9.09 -15.97 -5.55
N LEU A 56 -9.77 -15.05 -4.89
CA LEU A 56 -9.22 -13.74 -4.57
C LEU A 56 -8.73 -13.73 -3.12
N VAL A 57 -7.43 -13.60 -2.95
CA VAL A 57 -6.82 -13.50 -1.62
C VAL A 57 -6.76 -12.04 -1.21
N ILE A 58 -7.38 -11.72 -0.10
CA ILE A 58 -7.40 -10.36 0.44
C ILE A 58 -6.83 -10.33 1.84
N ASN A 59 -6.40 -9.15 2.25
CA ASN A 59 -5.98 -8.89 3.62
C ASN A 59 -7.03 -8.00 4.28
N ASP A 60 -7.72 -8.52 5.29
CA ASP A 60 -8.73 -7.77 6.03
C ASP A 60 -8.24 -7.33 7.41
N THR A 61 -6.94 -7.38 7.64
CA THR A 61 -6.37 -6.89 8.89
C THR A 61 -6.60 -5.39 9.04
N LYS A 62 -6.94 -5.01 10.25
CA LYS A 62 -7.11 -3.60 10.59
C LYS A 62 -5.84 -3.07 11.24
N VAL A 63 -5.29 -2.02 10.66
CA VAL A 63 -4.11 -1.38 11.22
C VAL A 63 -4.49 -0.65 12.51
N ILE A 64 -3.80 -0.98 13.59
CA ILE A 64 -3.93 -0.26 14.85
C ILE A 64 -3.18 1.07 14.71
N PRO A 65 -3.82 2.22 15.00
CA PRO A 65 -3.12 3.51 14.98
C PRO A 65 -2.13 3.58 16.13
N ALA A 66 -0.92 3.06 15.90
CA ALA A 66 0.12 2.98 16.89
C ALA A 66 1.45 3.44 16.31
N ARG A 67 2.31 3.97 17.17
CA ARG A 67 3.66 4.37 16.83
C ARG A 67 4.64 3.67 17.76
N LEU A 68 5.60 2.97 17.17
CA LEU A 68 6.68 2.36 17.93
C LEU A 68 7.89 3.30 17.91
N ILE A 69 8.33 3.67 19.09
CA ILE A 69 9.53 4.50 19.27
C ILE A 69 10.56 3.66 20.01
N GLY A 70 11.72 3.52 19.41
CA GLY A 70 12.81 2.75 20.01
C GLY A 70 14.16 3.38 19.74
N SER A 71 15.15 2.99 20.51
CA SER A 71 16.55 3.40 20.30
C SER A 71 17.42 2.17 20.08
N LYS A 72 18.49 2.37 19.32
CA LYS A 72 19.50 1.32 19.16
C LYS A 72 20.24 1.11 20.46
N VAL A 73 20.23 -0.11 20.97
CA VAL A 73 20.94 -0.47 22.21
C VAL A 73 22.46 -0.36 22.05
N GLU A 74 22.97 -0.67 20.86
CA GLU A 74 24.41 -0.73 20.58
C GLU A 74 25.08 0.65 20.49
N THR A 75 24.36 1.68 20.13
CA THR A 75 24.96 3.01 19.92
C THR A 75 24.78 3.95 21.09
N ASN A 76 24.05 3.54 22.11
CA ASN A 76 23.73 4.38 23.28
C ASN A 76 23.19 5.78 22.92
N ALA A 77 22.82 5.96 21.66
CA ALA A 77 22.23 7.20 21.19
C ALA A 77 20.84 7.32 21.77
N LYS A 78 20.70 8.10 22.80
CA LYS A 78 19.46 8.41 23.52
C LYS A 78 18.66 7.17 23.91
N ASN A 79 18.80 6.75 25.15
CA ASN A 79 17.98 5.73 25.80
C ASN A 79 16.50 6.12 25.72
N ARG A 80 15.87 5.72 24.63
CA ARG A 80 14.41 5.75 24.53
C ARG A 80 13.91 4.33 24.67
N SER A 81 13.23 4.07 25.75
CA SER A 81 12.44 2.84 25.86
C SER A 81 11.46 2.75 24.68
N ILE A 82 11.20 1.53 24.25
CA ILE A 82 10.17 1.29 23.23
C ILE A 82 8.83 1.71 23.82
N ILE A 83 8.23 2.76 23.27
CA ILE A 83 6.92 3.24 23.66
C ILE A 83 5.94 2.86 22.56
N ILE A 84 4.95 2.07 22.91
CA ILE A 84 3.84 1.75 22.02
C ILE A 84 2.69 2.68 22.40
N GLU A 85 2.41 3.65 21.54
CA GLU A 85 1.27 4.54 21.70
C GLU A 85 0.13 4.09 20.80
N GLU A 86 -1.00 3.76 21.39
CA GLU A 86 -2.22 3.54 20.67
C GLU A 86 -2.99 4.85 20.60
N LYS A 87 -3.15 5.39 19.39
CA LYS A 87 -3.99 6.57 19.18
C LYS A 87 -5.39 6.11 18.83
N ARG A 88 -6.30 6.28 19.76
CA ARG A 88 -7.74 6.11 19.51
C ARG A 88 -8.31 7.42 18.98
N LYS A 89 -9.02 7.31 17.88
CA LYS A 89 -9.85 8.44 17.44
C LYS A 89 -11.08 8.56 18.32
#